data_f9a3515909074297a2d3b31c439da9b0
#
_entry.id   f9a3515909074297a2d3b31c439da9b0
#
_cell.length_a   1.000
_cell.length_b   1.000
_cell.length_c   1.000
_cell.angle_alpha   90.00
_cell.angle_beta   90.00
_cell.angle_gamma   90.00
#
_symmetry.space_group_name_H-M   'P 1'
#
loop_
_entity.id
_entity.type
_entity.pdbx_description
1 polymer ?
#
loop_
_entity_poly.entity_id
_entity_poly.type
_entity_poly.pdbx_seq_one_letter_code
_entity_poly.pdbx_strand_id
1 'polypeptide(L)'
;MSETEPTATTRAAAHPAPPAWNQWAEKRDASVSGSHGALALVATHWLGEGAAVALDGLPGRWAVDGDRVSLTAEPADALLVEGVAVDGVRLLDPDLAPDPTVVFHDGRKLVPIVREGVLAVRVYDPEAENRRTFAGIERFPYEPGLVFTARYEPYVHGHVEQVLNADGRERGLALDGDLVFGRDEVEYRLAATRTGDRFDVTFGDTTNGPDTFGFRQLAAAIVRPGSGEIVLDFNRAQLPPCAFSDHFICPVPPVGNRLDLAVTAGEKRRGVHA
;
A
#
# COMPACT_ATOMS: atom_id res chain seq x y z
N MET A 1 -29.36 -23.85 43.68
CA MET A 1 -29.19 -22.79 42.65
C MET A 1 -27.80 -22.24 42.88
N SER A 2 -26.83 -22.66 42.07
CA SER A 2 -25.44 -22.18 42.13
C SER A 2 -25.24 -21.19 41.01
N GLU A 3 -25.07 -19.93 41.37
CA GLU A 3 -24.71 -18.88 40.41
C GLU A 3 -23.22 -19.04 40.07
N THR A 4 -22.95 -19.29 38.80
CA THR A 4 -21.60 -19.31 38.24
C THR A 4 -21.23 -17.86 37.89
N GLU A 5 -20.31 -17.27 38.67
CA GLU A 5 -19.71 -15.97 38.35
C GLU A 5 -18.97 -16.03 37.01
N PRO A 6 -19.07 -15.00 36.16
CA PRO A 6 -18.29 -14.93 34.93
C PRO A 6 -16.81 -14.65 35.25
N THR A 7 -15.95 -15.54 34.81
CA THR A 7 -14.49 -15.42 34.92
C THR A 7 -14.03 -14.15 34.20
N ALA A 8 -13.51 -13.18 34.95
CA ALA A 8 -12.93 -11.97 34.41
C ALA A 8 -11.71 -12.32 33.55
N THR A 9 -11.81 -12.08 32.24
CA THR A 9 -10.69 -12.19 31.31
C THR A 9 -9.64 -11.16 31.71
N THR A 10 -8.55 -11.61 32.30
CA THR A 10 -7.40 -10.76 32.65
C THR A 10 -6.84 -10.18 31.35
N ARG A 11 -7.07 -8.89 31.11
CA ARG A 11 -6.48 -8.14 30.01
C ARG A 11 -4.96 -8.16 30.21
N ALA A 12 -4.23 -8.85 29.32
CA ALA A 12 -2.78 -8.90 29.34
C ALA A 12 -2.21 -7.47 29.40
N ALA A 13 -1.22 -7.24 30.27
CA ALA A 13 -0.56 -5.94 30.37
C ALA A 13 0.10 -5.61 29.02
N ALA A 14 -0.20 -4.43 28.48
CA ALA A 14 0.41 -3.98 27.23
C ALA A 14 1.93 -3.85 27.42
N HIS A 15 2.70 -4.49 26.56
CA HIS A 15 4.15 -4.33 26.54
C HIS A 15 4.53 -2.94 26.03
N PRO A 16 5.51 -2.25 26.65
CA PRO A 16 5.98 -0.97 26.11
C PRO A 16 6.60 -1.18 24.73
N ALA A 17 6.15 -0.37 23.77
CA ALA A 17 6.67 -0.45 22.42
C ALA A 17 8.13 0.00 22.36
N PRO A 18 9.00 -0.68 21.59
CA PRO A 18 10.38 -0.23 21.38
C PRO A 18 10.43 1.16 20.72
N PRO A 19 11.43 2.01 21.05
CA PRO A 19 11.59 3.33 20.42
C PRO A 19 11.62 3.30 18.89
N ALA A 20 12.21 2.26 18.30
CA ALA A 20 12.26 2.08 16.85
C ALA A 20 10.88 1.84 16.22
N TRP A 21 9.96 1.20 16.96
CA TRP A 21 8.58 1.03 16.51
C TRP A 21 7.81 2.35 16.58
N ASN A 22 7.98 3.13 17.65
CA ASN A 22 7.35 4.44 17.77
C ASN A 22 7.78 5.38 16.62
N GLN A 23 9.09 5.44 16.34
CA GLN A 23 9.62 6.23 15.21
C GLN A 23 9.08 5.76 13.86
N TRP A 24 8.93 4.44 13.68
CA TRP A 24 8.32 3.89 12.47
C TRP A 24 6.85 4.32 12.34
N ALA A 25 6.08 4.25 13.43
CA ALA A 25 4.68 4.64 13.45
C ALA A 25 4.49 6.13 13.12
N GLU A 26 5.31 7.01 13.72
CA GLU A 26 5.31 8.46 13.45
C GLU A 26 5.65 8.76 11.97
N LYS A 27 6.68 8.11 11.42
CA LYS A 27 7.05 8.24 10.00
C LYS A 27 5.94 7.76 9.08
N ARG A 28 5.25 6.68 9.46
CA ARG A 28 4.14 6.13 8.70
C ARG A 28 2.97 7.10 8.66
N ASP A 29 2.57 7.66 9.79
CA ASP A 29 1.50 8.67 9.87
C ASP A 29 1.84 9.90 9.05
N ALA A 30 3.06 10.42 9.17
CA ALA A 30 3.54 11.55 8.38
C ALA A 30 3.55 11.25 6.87
N SER A 31 3.93 10.02 6.48
CA SER A 31 3.95 9.61 5.06
C SER A 31 2.56 9.57 4.44
N VAL A 32 1.56 9.01 5.14
CA VAL A 32 0.22 8.91 4.58
C VAL A 32 -0.53 10.22 4.58
N SER A 33 -0.26 11.09 5.58
CA SER A 33 -0.90 12.40 5.73
C SER A 33 -0.16 13.55 5.05
N GLY A 34 1.00 13.30 4.44
CA GLY A 34 1.75 14.29 3.68
C GLY A 34 0.91 14.94 2.58
N SER A 35 1.30 16.14 2.12
CA SER A 35 0.56 16.92 1.11
C SER A 35 0.27 16.13 -0.17
N HIS A 36 1.11 15.16 -0.50
CA HIS A 36 0.94 14.25 -1.64
C HIS A 36 1.07 12.78 -1.21
N GLY A 37 0.72 12.48 0.04
CA GLY A 37 0.65 11.13 0.60
C GLY A 37 -0.59 10.36 0.14
N ALA A 38 -0.79 9.16 0.68
CA ALA A 38 -1.90 8.30 0.27
C ALA A 38 -3.29 8.93 0.46
N LEU A 39 -3.47 9.74 1.52
CA LEU A 39 -4.72 10.44 1.80
C LEU A 39 -5.01 11.58 0.81
N ALA A 40 -3.99 12.04 0.08
CA ALA A 40 -4.13 13.12 -0.89
C ALA A 40 -4.61 12.65 -2.27
N LEU A 41 -4.63 11.32 -2.54
CA LEU A 41 -5.06 10.81 -3.84
C LEU A 41 -6.58 10.99 -4.00
N VAL A 42 -6.99 11.82 -4.96
CA VAL A 42 -8.39 12.19 -5.23
C VAL A 42 -8.91 11.65 -6.55
N ALA A 43 -8.03 11.23 -7.47
CA ALA A 43 -8.43 10.63 -8.73
C ALA A 43 -7.34 9.72 -9.31
N THR A 44 -7.76 8.72 -10.09
CA THR A 44 -6.92 7.96 -11.02
C THR A 44 -7.66 7.92 -12.35
N HIS A 45 -7.19 8.71 -13.31
CA HIS A 45 -7.76 8.79 -14.66
C HIS A 45 -7.07 7.77 -15.56
N TRP A 46 -7.75 6.68 -15.88
CA TRP A 46 -7.27 5.67 -16.81
C TRP A 46 -7.37 6.17 -18.23
N LEU A 47 -6.28 6.04 -18.99
CA LEU A 47 -6.20 6.44 -20.37
C LEU A 47 -6.44 5.25 -21.30
N GLY A 48 -7.31 5.42 -22.26
CA GLY A 48 -7.49 4.49 -23.37
C GLY A 48 -6.61 4.88 -24.56
N GLU A 49 -6.37 3.92 -25.44
CA GLU A 49 -5.75 4.22 -26.73
C GLU A 49 -6.69 5.11 -27.58
N GLY A 50 -6.12 5.96 -28.41
CA GLY A 50 -6.86 6.81 -29.36
C GLY A 50 -6.61 8.30 -29.19
N ALA A 51 -7.63 9.10 -29.49
CA ALA A 51 -7.54 10.55 -29.48
C ALA A 51 -7.33 11.12 -28.07
N ALA A 52 -6.61 12.24 -27.97
CA ALA A 52 -6.39 12.94 -26.73
C ALA A 52 -7.74 13.39 -26.08
N VAL A 53 -7.89 13.12 -24.79
CA VAL A 53 -9.09 13.38 -23.99
C VAL A 53 -8.86 14.50 -22.98
N ALA A 54 -9.94 15.16 -22.55
CA ALA A 54 -9.93 15.98 -21.36
C ALA A 54 -10.09 15.06 -20.13
N LEU A 55 -9.36 15.33 -19.06
CA LEU A 55 -9.55 14.67 -17.78
C LEU A 55 -10.34 15.58 -16.86
N ASP A 56 -11.27 15.00 -16.10
CA ASP A 56 -12.14 15.76 -15.20
C ASP A 56 -11.32 16.54 -14.16
N GLY A 57 -11.61 17.83 -14.04
CA GLY A 57 -10.93 18.74 -13.12
C GLY A 57 -9.48 19.07 -13.46
N LEU A 58 -8.99 18.73 -14.66
CA LEU A 58 -7.63 19.03 -15.13
C LEU A 58 -7.65 19.76 -16.49
N PRO A 59 -6.83 20.79 -16.67
CA PRO A 59 -6.63 21.42 -17.97
C PRO A 59 -5.80 20.52 -18.90
N GLY A 60 -5.70 20.96 -20.17
CA GLY A 60 -4.95 20.27 -21.21
C GLY A 60 -5.66 19.06 -21.80
N ARG A 61 -4.96 18.39 -22.71
CA ARG A 61 -5.44 17.17 -23.39
C ARG A 61 -4.44 16.05 -23.18
N TRP A 62 -4.95 14.88 -22.82
CA TRP A 62 -4.15 13.75 -22.36
C TRP A 62 -4.38 12.54 -23.26
N ALA A 63 -3.30 11.86 -23.66
CA ALA A 63 -3.37 10.67 -24.52
C ALA A 63 -2.31 9.66 -24.14
N VAL A 64 -2.46 8.44 -24.67
CA VAL A 64 -1.42 7.42 -24.68
C VAL A 64 -0.52 7.66 -25.91
N ASP A 65 0.80 7.65 -25.72
CA ASP A 65 1.80 7.66 -26.77
C ASP A 65 2.88 6.61 -26.47
N GLY A 66 2.69 5.43 -27.04
CA GLY A 66 3.52 4.26 -26.72
C GLY A 66 3.40 3.86 -25.25
N ASP A 67 4.52 3.87 -24.55
CA ASP A 67 4.63 3.56 -23.11
C ASP A 67 4.58 4.80 -22.19
N ARG A 68 4.27 5.98 -22.75
CA ARG A 68 4.22 7.27 -22.06
C ARG A 68 2.86 7.93 -22.15
N VAL A 69 2.65 8.90 -21.27
CA VAL A 69 1.49 9.79 -21.34
C VAL A 69 1.88 11.04 -22.13
N SER A 70 1.10 11.39 -23.16
CA SER A 70 1.22 12.63 -23.90
C SER A 70 0.30 13.68 -23.30
N LEU A 71 0.85 14.83 -22.93
CA LEU A 71 0.13 16.01 -22.47
C LEU A 71 0.26 17.13 -23.51
N THR A 72 -0.87 17.62 -23.99
CA THR A 72 -0.91 18.84 -24.81
C THR A 72 -1.55 19.95 -24.00
N ALA A 73 -0.84 21.06 -23.83
CA ALA A 73 -1.30 22.20 -23.05
C ALA A 73 -0.75 23.51 -23.58
N GLU A 74 -1.36 24.62 -23.15
CA GLU A 74 -0.89 25.98 -23.38
C GLU A 74 -0.33 26.55 -22.05
N PRO A 75 0.56 27.56 -22.08
CA PRO A 75 1.08 28.17 -20.86
C PRO A 75 0.00 28.70 -19.91
N ALA A 76 -1.16 29.10 -20.45
CA ALA A 76 -2.31 29.56 -19.68
C ALA A 76 -2.97 28.46 -18.87
N ASP A 77 -2.76 27.17 -19.19
CA ASP A 77 -3.23 26.01 -18.42
C ASP A 77 -2.48 25.84 -17.10
N ALA A 78 -1.34 26.52 -16.92
CA ALA A 78 -0.51 26.50 -15.72
C ALA A 78 -0.11 25.08 -15.27
N LEU A 79 0.08 24.16 -16.22
CA LEU A 79 0.63 22.81 -15.99
C LEU A 79 2.15 22.91 -16.01
N LEU A 80 2.81 22.53 -14.90
CA LEU A 80 4.25 22.69 -14.74
C LEU A 80 4.95 21.34 -14.70
N VAL A 81 5.94 21.15 -15.56
CA VAL A 81 6.89 20.03 -15.50
C VAL A 81 8.25 20.61 -15.14
N GLU A 82 8.88 20.11 -14.06
CA GLU A 82 10.16 20.64 -13.56
C GLU A 82 10.15 22.17 -13.32
N GLY A 83 8.98 22.71 -12.95
CA GLY A 83 8.79 24.14 -12.72
C GLY A 83 8.60 24.98 -13.99
N VAL A 84 8.59 24.37 -15.17
CA VAL A 84 8.40 25.05 -16.47
C VAL A 84 6.98 24.78 -16.98
N ALA A 85 6.28 25.82 -17.42
CA ALA A 85 4.95 25.70 -18.02
C ALA A 85 5.02 24.87 -19.31
N VAL A 86 4.08 23.95 -19.47
CA VAL A 86 3.95 23.16 -20.70
C VAL A 86 3.41 24.09 -21.80
N ASP A 87 4.07 24.09 -22.96
CA ASP A 87 3.67 24.80 -24.17
C ASP A 87 3.75 23.83 -25.35
N GLY A 88 2.60 23.43 -25.87
CA GLY A 88 2.48 22.39 -26.89
C GLY A 88 2.41 20.96 -26.28
N VAL A 89 3.10 20.03 -26.91
CA VAL A 89 3.08 18.61 -26.53
C VAL A 89 4.28 18.27 -25.66
N ARG A 90 4.02 17.60 -24.51
CA ARG A 90 5.03 17.05 -23.61
C ARG A 90 4.77 15.56 -23.37
N LEU A 91 5.80 14.74 -23.55
CA LEU A 91 5.76 13.32 -23.17
C LEU A 91 6.18 13.18 -21.71
N LEU A 92 5.42 12.38 -20.97
CA LEU A 92 5.57 12.18 -19.54
C LEU A 92 5.85 10.71 -19.25
N ASP A 93 6.97 10.43 -18.59
CA ASP A 93 7.38 9.10 -18.21
C ASP A 93 6.60 8.64 -16.97
N PRO A 94 6.04 7.40 -16.95
CA PRO A 94 5.26 6.91 -15.81
C PRO A 94 6.14 6.55 -14.61
N ASP A 95 5.50 6.34 -13.48
CA ASP A 95 6.13 6.12 -12.15
C ASP A 95 7.11 4.93 -12.05
N LEU A 96 7.06 3.97 -12.95
CA LEU A 96 7.99 2.84 -13.01
C LEU A 96 9.16 3.07 -13.99
N ALA A 97 9.19 4.19 -14.71
CA ALA A 97 10.32 4.56 -15.55
C ALA A 97 11.55 4.91 -14.69
N PRO A 98 12.78 4.82 -15.25
CA PRO A 98 14.00 5.22 -14.55
C PRO A 98 14.00 6.67 -14.06
N ASP A 99 13.35 7.57 -14.81
CA ASP A 99 13.22 9.00 -14.50
C ASP A 99 11.76 9.44 -14.67
N PRO A 100 10.90 9.16 -13.66
CA PRO A 100 9.48 9.41 -13.77
C PRO A 100 9.16 10.91 -13.76
N THR A 101 8.27 11.33 -14.64
CA THR A 101 7.84 12.71 -14.75
C THR A 101 6.73 13.03 -13.76
N VAL A 102 6.80 14.22 -13.17
CA VAL A 102 5.76 14.77 -12.29
C VAL A 102 5.26 16.10 -12.87
N VAL A 103 3.94 16.27 -12.89
CA VAL A 103 3.31 17.53 -13.30
C VAL A 103 2.67 18.19 -12.08
N PHE A 104 2.80 19.49 -11.95
CA PHE A 104 2.12 20.28 -10.92
C PHE A 104 1.10 21.22 -11.56
N HIS A 105 -0.04 21.35 -10.93
CA HIS A 105 -1.10 22.27 -11.32
C HIS A 105 -1.89 22.71 -10.09
N ASP A 106 -1.95 23.99 -9.80
CA ASP A 106 -2.72 24.57 -8.69
C ASP A 106 -2.50 23.85 -7.35
N GLY A 107 -1.22 23.63 -6.98
CA GLY A 107 -0.82 22.91 -5.76
C GLY A 107 -0.99 21.39 -5.83
N ARG A 108 -1.72 20.86 -6.81
CA ARG A 108 -1.90 19.43 -7.03
C ARG A 108 -0.68 18.82 -7.69
N LYS A 109 -0.39 17.57 -7.33
CA LYS A 109 0.65 16.75 -7.96
C LYS A 109 -0.02 15.69 -8.85
N LEU A 110 0.35 15.71 -10.14
CA LEU A 110 -0.15 14.77 -11.15
C LEU A 110 0.98 13.79 -11.48
N VAL A 111 0.70 12.50 -11.39
CA VAL A 111 1.70 11.46 -11.62
C VAL A 111 1.20 10.51 -12.69
N PRO A 112 1.85 10.47 -13.86
CA PRO A 112 1.64 9.40 -14.81
C PRO A 112 2.02 8.06 -14.18
N ILE A 113 1.17 7.06 -14.32
CA ILE A 113 1.41 5.70 -13.80
C ILE A 113 1.17 4.66 -14.88
N VAL A 114 1.80 3.51 -14.74
CA VAL A 114 1.47 2.33 -15.54
C VAL A 114 1.14 1.17 -14.60
N ARG A 115 0.00 0.52 -14.83
CA ARG A 115 -0.40 -0.70 -14.11
C ARG A 115 -0.94 -1.71 -15.11
N GLU A 116 -0.32 -2.89 -15.15
CA GLU A 116 -0.70 -3.97 -16.06
C GLU A 116 -0.74 -3.55 -17.54
N GLY A 117 0.22 -2.69 -17.90
CA GLY A 117 0.31 -2.14 -19.26
C GLY A 117 -0.68 -1.01 -19.57
N VAL A 118 -1.56 -0.65 -18.64
CA VAL A 118 -2.50 0.46 -18.83
C VAL A 118 -1.94 1.72 -18.17
N LEU A 119 -1.89 2.81 -18.94
CA LEU A 119 -1.47 4.12 -18.46
C LEU A 119 -2.62 4.85 -17.78
N ALA A 120 -2.28 5.63 -16.76
CA ALA A 120 -3.21 6.51 -16.06
C ALA A 120 -2.50 7.76 -15.52
N VAL A 121 -3.29 8.74 -15.08
CA VAL A 121 -2.80 9.91 -14.35
C VAL A 121 -3.44 9.92 -12.96
N ARG A 122 -2.63 9.84 -11.91
CA ARG A 122 -3.05 10.05 -10.53
C ARG A 122 -2.99 11.51 -10.15
N VAL A 123 -4.02 11.95 -9.43
CA VAL A 123 -4.14 13.33 -8.94
C VAL A 123 -4.08 13.34 -7.43
N TYR A 124 -3.04 13.98 -6.89
CA TYR A 124 -2.87 14.18 -5.46
C TYR A 124 -3.18 15.65 -5.13
N ASP A 125 -4.19 15.85 -4.28
CA ASP A 125 -4.64 17.17 -3.85
C ASP A 125 -4.28 17.38 -2.37
N PRO A 126 -3.46 18.39 -2.03
CA PRO A 126 -3.14 18.69 -0.64
C PRO A 126 -4.36 19.07 0.20
N GLU A 127 -5.46 19.51 -0.42
CA GLU A 127 -6.72 19.86 0.25
C GLU A 127 -7.76 18.73 0.25
N ALA A 128 -7.34 17.51 -0.09
CA ALA A 128 -8.23 16.34 -0.11
C ALA A 128 -8.98 16.15 1.21
N GLU A 129 -10.27 15.81 1.14
CA GLU A 129 -11.12 15.60 2.32
C GLU A 129 -10.56 14.48 3.22
N ASN A 130 -10.05 13.40 2.62
CA ASN A 130 -9.42 12.32 3.37
C ASN A 130 -8.25 12.78 4.23
N ARG A 131 -7.51 13.81 3.82
CA ARG A 131 -6.43 14.42 4.62
C ARG A 131 -7.01 15.28 5.74
N ARG A 132 -8.02 16.10 5.46
CA ARG A 132 -8.63 17.01 6.44
C ARG A 132 -9.34 16.27 7.58
N THR A 133 -9.93 15.12 7.27
CA THR A 133 -10.66 14.31 8.24
C THR A 133 -9.81 13.25 8.93
N PHE A 134 -8.53 13.13 8.58
CA PHE A 134 -7.65 12.10 9.14
C PHE A 134 -7.32 12.35 10.61
N ALA A 135 -7.62 11.35 11.47
CA ALA A 135 -7.39 11.35 12.90
C ALA A 135 -6.27 10.40 13.34
N GLY A 136 -5.34 10.06 12.43
CA GLY A 136 -4.29 9.09 12.70
C GLY A 136 -4.62 7.68 12.22
N ILE A 137 -3.68 6.77 12.36
CA ILE A 137 -3.87 5.34 12.10
C ILE A 137 -4.11 4.64 13.43
N GLU A 138 -5.26 3.99 13.58
CA GLU A 138 -5.50 3.12 14.71
C GLU A 138 -4.59 1.91 14.65
N ARG A 139 -3.99 1.53 15.79
CA ARG A 139 -3.07 0.40 15.90
C ARG A 139 -3.42 -0.46 17.11
N PHE A 140 -3.08 -1.73 17.02
CA PHE A 140 -3.00 -2.58 18.21
C PHE A 140 -1.84 -2.13 19.12
N PRO A 141 -1.88 -2.41 20.43
CA PRO A 141 -0.71 -2.33 21.28
C PRO A 141 0.44 -3.19 20.72
N TYR A 142 1.68 -2.79 21.00
CA TYR A 142 2.84 -3.59 20.60
C TYR A 142 2.82 -4.96 21.27
N GLU A 143 2.98 -6.03 20.48
CA GLU A 143 2.91 -7.42 20.92
C GLU A 143 4.18 -8.19 20.50
N PRO A 144 5.14 -8.39 21.43
CA PRO A 144 6.39 -9.11 21.12
C PRO A 144 6.17 -10.53 20.63
N GLY A 145 5.08 -11.19 21.07
CA GLY A 145 4.72 -12.54 20.65
C GLY A 145 4.28 -12.66 19.18
N LEU A 146 4.18 -11.52 18.47
CA LEU A 146 3.89 -11.46 17.03
C LEU A 146 5.09 -11.01 16.20
N VAL A 147 6.30 -11.25 16.70
CA VAL A 147 7.55 -11.14 15.97
C VAL A 147 8.14 -12.53 15.77
N PHE A 148 8.32 -12.97 14.54
CA PHE A 148 8.77 -14.31 14.19
C PHE A 148 10.06 -14.27 13.39
N THR A 149 10.89 -15.31 13.55
CA THR A 149 11.95 -15.63 12.60
C THR A 149 11.37 -16.56 11.54
N ALA A 150 11.50 -16.17 10.29
CA ALA A 150 11.07 -16.96 9.15
C ALA A 150 12.26 -17.46 8.33
N ARG A 151 12.09 -18.59 7.64
CA ARG A 151 12.96 -19.04 6.57
C ARG A 151 12.33 -18.72 5.23
N TYR A 152 13.16 -18.46 4.22
CA TYR A 152 12.70 -18.25 2.85
C TYR A 152 12.82 -19.54 2.06
N GLU A 153 11.75 -19.95 1.45
CA GLU A 153 11.69 -21.08 0.52
C GLU A 153 11.39 -20.54 -0.89
N PRO A 154 12.42 -20.38 -1.75
CA PRO A 154 12.23 -19.83 -3.08
C PRO A 154 11.44 -20.82 -3.98
N TYR A 155 10.61 -20.29 -4.85
CA TYR A 155 10.01 -21.11 -5.92
C TYR A 155 11.06 -21.43 -6.99
N VAL A 156 11.05 -22.67 -7.48
CA VAL A 156 12.01 -23.14 -8.51
C VAL A 156 11.83 -22.38 -9.83
N HIS A 157 10.59 -21.99 -10.14
CA HIS A 157 10.23 -21.15 -11.27
C HIS A 157 9.35 -20.01 -10.76
N GLY A 158 9.45 -18.84 -11.40
CA GLY A 158 8.57 -17.72 -11.05
C GLY A 158 7.10 -18.16 -11.09
N HIS A 159 6.37 -17.81 -10.04
CA HIS A 159 4.95 -18.11 -9.91
C HIS A 159 4.14 -16.83 -10.07
N VAL A 160 3.13 -16.86 -10.95
CA VAL A 160 2.19 -15.75 -11.09
C VAL A 160 0.82 -16.24 -10.66
N GLU A 161 0.32 -15.71 -9.56
CA GLU A 161 -1.03 -15.99 -9.08
C GLU A 161 -2.00 -14.91 -9.54
N GLN A 162 -3.15 -15.31 -10.08
CA GLN A 162 -4.20 -14.36 -10.44
C GLN A 162 -4.97 -13.97 -9.18
N VAL A 163 -4.92 -12.71 -8.83
CA VAL A 163 -5.62 -12.14 -7.69
C VAL A 163 -6.51 -10.99 -8.13
N LEU A 164 -7.57 -10.73 -7.37
CA LEU A 164 -8.39 -9.54 -7.58
C LEU A 164 -7.65 -8.30 -7.07
N ASN A 165 -7.88 -7.17 -7.74
CA ASN A 165 -7.58 -5.87 -7.18
C ASN A 165 -8.75 -5.37 -6.33
N ALA A 166 -8.53 -4.34 -5.53
CA ALA A 166 -9.58 -3.70 -4.74
C ALA A 166 -10.72 -3.13 -5.61
N ASP A 167 -10.49 -2.86 -6.90
CA ASP A 167 -11.48 -2.44 -7.89
C ASP A 167 -12.22 -3.61 -8.56
N GLY A 168 -11.94 -4.86 -8.16
CA GLY A 168 -12.56 -6.08 -8.69
C GLY A 168 -11.97 -6.61 -9.99
N ARG A 169 -10.93 -5.99 -10.55
CA ARG A 169 -10.23 -6.50 -11.74
C ARG A 169 -9.18 -7.54 -11.36
N GLU A 170 -8.97 -8.53 -12.21
CA GLU A 170 -7.92 -9.52 -12.03
C GLU A 170 -6.54 -8.94 -12.34
N ARG A 171 -5.56 -9.42 -11.59
CA ARG A 171 -4.15 -9.05 -11.74
C ARG A 171 -3.25 -10.27 -11.55
N GLY A 172 -2.22 -10.38 -12.38
CA GLY A 172 -1.11 -11.30 -12.17
C GLY A 172 -0.16 -10.76 -11.09
N LEU A 173 -0.11 -11.43 -9.92
CA LEU A 173 0.85 -11.12 -8.86
C LEU A 173 2.04 -12.06 -8.97
N ALA A 174 3.22 -11.52 -9.30
CA ALA A 174 4.45 -12.29 -9.32
C ALA A 174 4.89 -12.59 -7.89
N LEU A 175 5.11 -13.87 -7.59
CA LEU A 175 5.53 -14.38 -6.30
C LEU A 175 6.85 -15.14 -6.47
N ASP A 176 7.81 -14.91 -5.56
CA ASP A 176 9.17 -15.44 -5.67
C ASP A 176 9.44 -16.61 -4.71
N GLY A 177 8.60 -16.80 -3.69
CA GLY A 177 8.74 -17.87 -2.71
C GLY A 177 7.91 -17.64 -1.46
N ASP A 178 8.00 -18.57 -0.51
CA ASP A 178 7.31 -18.53 0.77
C ASP A 178 8.23 -18.05 1.89
N LEU A 179 7.68 -17.22 2.78
CA LEU A 179 8.21 -16.96 4.12
C LEU A 179 7.52 -17.92 5.08
N VAL A 180 8.30 -18.84 5.67
CA VAL A 180 7.79 -19.92 6.52
C VAL A 180 8.17 -19.67 7.96
N PHE A 181 7.19 -19.63 8.85
CA PHE A 181 7.37 -19.42 10.29
C PHE A 181 6.48 -20.33 11.11
N GLY A 182 6.85 -20.55 12.36
CA GLY A 182 6.10 -21.41 13.28
C GLY A 182 5.50 -20.64 14.45
N ARG A 183 4.31 -21.07 14.90
CA ARG A 183 3.68 -20.65 16.17
C ARG A 183 2.84 -21.80 16.72
N ASP A 184 2.99 -22.09 18.02
CA ASP A 184 2.18 -23.09 18.73
C ASP A 184 2.12 -24.45 18.00
N GLU A 185 3.28 -24.96 17.55
CA GLU A 185 3.45 -26.20 16.76
C GLU A 185 2.81 -26.17 15.35
N VAL A 186 2.24 -25.04 14.92
CA VAL A 186 1.68 -24.85 13.58
C VAL A 186 2.69 -24.10 12.71
N GLU A 187 2.93 -24.64 11.51
CA GLU A 187 3.71 -23.95 10.48
C GLU A 187 2.79 -23.11 9.59
N TYR A 188 3.15 -21.85 9.40
CA TYR A 188 2.48 -20.89 8.52
C TYR A 188 3.36 -20.52 7.34
N ARG A 189 2.75 -20.26 6.21
CA ARG A 189 3.39 -19.85 4.96
C ARG A 189 2.78 -18.57 4.44
N LEU A 190 3.63 -17.66 3.95
CA LEU A 190 3.21 -16.43 3.30
C LEU A 190 3.99 -16.28 2.01
N ALA A 191 3.30 -16.41 0.88
CA ALA A 191 3.87 -16.13 -0.42
C ALA A 191 4.26 -14.65 -0.51
N ALA A 192 5.46 -14.38 -0.99
CA ALA A 192 6.08 -13.06 -1.01
C ALA A 192 6.66 -12.72 -2.38
N THR A 193 6.62 -11.44 -2.71
CA THR A 193 7.45 -10.85 -3.77
C THR A 193 8.77 -10.40 -3.17
N ARG A 194 9.89 -10.66 -3.85
CA ARG A 194 11.22 -10.32 -3.36
C ARG A 194 11.86 -9.22 -4.22
N THR A 195 12.37 -8.19 -3.56
CA THR A 195 13.19 -7.15 -4.19
C THR A 195 14.50 -7.00 -3.41
N GLY A 196 15.57 -7.57 -3.94
CA GLY A 196 16.86 -7.63 -3.23
C GLY A 196 16.76 -8.41 -1.92
N ASP A 197 17.02 -7.74 -0.79
CA ASP A 197 16.94 -8.31 0.56
C ASP A 197 15.58 -8.04 1.26
N ARG A 198 14.65 -7.43 0.54
CA ARG A 198 13.30 -7.11 1.03
C ARG A 198 12.28 -8.09 0.47
N PHE A 199 11.31 -8.44 1.29
CA PHE A 199 10.14 -9.23 0.94
C PHE A 199 8.89 -8.42 1.22
N ASP A 200 7.98 -8.38 0.25
CA ASP A 200 6.68 -7.73 0.37
C ASP A 200 5.58 -8.79 0.37
N VAL A 201 4.75 -8.76 1.40
CA VAL A 201 3.65 -9.71 1.63
C VAL A 201 2.35 -8.95 1.74
N THR A 202 1.33 -9.40 1.00
CA THR A 202 -0.07 -9.01 1.22
C THR A 202 -0.77 -10.19 1.87
N PHE A 203 -1.41 -10.00 3.04
CA PHE A 203 -2.00 -11.08 3.81
C PHE A 203 -3.34 -10.72 4.44
N GLY A 204 -4.16 -11.74 4.68
CA GLY A 204 -5.35 -11.67 5.49
C GLY A 204 -5.19 -12.52 6.75
N ASP A 205 -5.97 -12.24 7.78
CA ASP A 205 -6.00 -12.96 9.05
C ASP A 205 -7.39 -12.88 9.69
N THR A 206 -7.60 -13.56 10.81
CA THR A 206 -8.94 -13.65 11.44
C THR A 206 -9.43 -12.34 12.06
N THR A 207 -8.59 -11.31 12.17
CA THR A 207 -9.00 -9.97 12.64
C THR A 207 -9.64 -9.11 11.54
N ASN A 208 -9.53 -9.53 10.26
CA ASN A 208 -10.03 -8.75 9.14
C ASN A 208 -11.55 -8.63 9.15
N GLY A 209 -12.05 -7.43 8.93
CA GLY A 209 -13.47 -7.07 9.01
C GLY A 209 -13.86 -6.60 10.41
N PRO A 210 -13.89 -7.45 11.45
CA PRO A 210 -14.26 -7.02 12.79
C PRO A 210 -13.34 -5.93 13.39
N ASP A 211 -12.04 -6.16 13.36
CA ASP A 211 -11.04 -5.31 14.04
C ASP A 211 -10.15 -4.52 13.09
N THR A 212 -9.84 -5.08 11.93
CA THR A 212 -8.91 -4.48 10.97
C THR A 212 -9.55 -4.31 9.59
N PHE A 213 -8.87 -3.57 8.70
CA PHE A 213 -9.20 -3.52 7.28
C PHE A 213 -9.17 -4.94 6.66
N GLY A 214 -9.83 -5.14 5.52
CA GLY A 214 -10.01 -6.44 4.88
C GLY A 214 -8.75 -7.25 4.58
N PHE A 215 -7.59 -6.59 4.56
CA PHE A 215 -6.25 -7.19 4.44
C PHE A 215 -5.18 -6.17 4.81
N ARG A 216 -3.95 -6.65 5.03
CA ARG A 216 -2.81 -5.83 5.39
C ARG A 216 -1.57 -6.20 4.57
N GLN A 217 -0.58 -5.34 4.61
CA GLN A 217 0.72 -5.54 3.97
C GLN A 217 1.81 -5.60 5.03
N LEU A 218 2.82 -6.42 4.79
CA LEU A 218 3.99 -6.53 5.65
C LEU A 218 5.24 -6.52 4.78
N ALA A 219 6.18 -5.64 5.12
CA ALA A 219 7.53 -5.67 4.56
C ALA A 219 8.45 -6.36 5.56
N ALA A 220 9.14 -7.39 5.10
CA ALA A 220 10.17 -8.10 5.84
C ALA A 220 11.52 -7.94 5.15
N ALA A 221 12.61 -8.13 5.89
CA ALA A 221 13.96 -8.06 5.35
C ALA A 221 14.87 -9.10 6.00
N ILE A 222 15.94 -9.47 5.28
CA ILE A 222 17.01 -10.29 5.83
C ILE A 222 17.71 -9.49 6.94
N VAL A 223 17.79 -10.07 8.14
CA VAL A 223 18.37 -9.40 9.33
C VAL A 223 19.85 -9.15 9.17
N ARG A 224 20.56 -10.13 8.62
CA ARG A 224 22.00 -10.08 8.38
C ARG A 224 22.31 -10.70 7.02
N PRO A 225 23.08 -10.02 6.17
CA PRO A 225 23.49 -10.61 4.90
C PRO A 225 24.11 -12.00 5.09
N GLY A 226 23.63 -12.99 4.36
CA GLY A 226 24.11 -14.36 4.41
C GLY A 226 23.56 -15.24 5.54
N SER A 227 22.80 -14.71 6.51
CA SER A 227 22.19 -15.55 7.57
C SER A 227 20.97 -16.35 7.08
N GLY A 228 20.29 -15.86 6.04
CA GLY A 228 19.01 -16.41 5.61
C GLY A 228 17.85 -16.18 6.59
N GLU A 229 18.11 -15.55 7.74
CA GLU A 229 17.10 -15.24 8.75
C GLU A 229 16.31 -13.99 8.35
N ILE A 230 14.99 -14.13 8.32
CA ILE A 230 14.06 -13.05 8.00
C ILE A 230 13.20 -12.78 9.22
N VAL A 231 13.07 -11.51 9.61
CA VAL A 231 12.16 -11.12 10.69
C VAL A 231 10.81 -10.71 10.09
N LEU A 232 9.76 -11.42 10.51
CA LEU A 232 8.36 -11.05 10.30
C LEU A 232 7.86 -10.33 11.57
N ASP A 233 7.91 -9.01 11.58
CA ASP A 233 7.39 -8.18 12.67
C ASP A 233 5.99 -7.70 12.34
N PHE A 234 4.96 -8.46 12.76
CA PHE A 234 3.56 -8.10 12.52
C PHE A 234 3.13 -6.81 13.23
N ASN A 235 3.90 -6.30 14.19
CA ASN A 235 3.66 -4.97 14.75
C ASN A 235 3.87 -3.86 13.71
N ARG A 236 4.49 -4.18 12.58
CA ARG A 236 4.67 -3.32 11.41
C ARG A 236 3.74 -3.68 10.25
N ALA A 237 2.73 -4.51 10.49
CA ALA A 237 1.70 -4.76 9.49
C ALA A 237 0.95 -3.46 9.19
N GLN A 238 0.83 -3.10 7.92
CA GLN A 238 0.33 -1.82 7.44
C GLN A 238 -1.00 -1.97 6.73
N LEU A 239 -1.80 -0.94 6.81
CA LEU A 239 -2.94 -0.76 5.92
C LEU A 239 -2.45 -0.59 4.47
N PRO A 240 -3.10 -1.23 3.49
CA PRO A 240 -2.79 -0.99 2.09
C PRO A 240 -3.21 0.44 1.69
N PRO A 241 -2.63 1.01 0.61
CA PRO A 241 -2.99 2.34 0.15
C PRO A 241 -4.48 2.55 -0.10
N CYS A 242 -5.22 1.52 -0.53
CA CYS A 242 -6.67 1.59 -0.75
C CYS A 242 -7.51 1.74 0.55
N ALA A 243 -6.91 1.58 1.72
CA ALA A 243 -7.55 1.94 2.99
C ALA A 243 -7.58 3.46 3.23
N PHE A 244 -6.80 4.23 2.48
CA PHE A 244 -6.69 5.69 2.59
C PHE A 244 -7.41 6.44 1.48
N SER A 245 -7.52 5.84 0.28
CA SER A 245 -8.27 6.39 -0.86
C SER A 245 -8.71 5.26 -1.79
N ASP A 246 -9.97 5.30 -2.22
CA ASP A 246 -10.59 4.34 -3.15
C ASP A 246 -10.00 4.42 -4.57
N HIS A 247 -9.18 5.45 -4.85
CA HIS A 247 -8.48 5.60 -6.13
C HIS A 247 -7.21 4.75 -6.25
N PHE A 248 -6.80 4.03 -5.19
CA PHE A 248 -5.74 3.03 -5.28
C PHE A 248 -6.31 1.68 -5.69
N ILE A 249 -5.62 1.03 -6.61
CA ILE A 249 -5.84 -0.38 -6.94
C ILE A 249 -4.80 -1.23 -6.19
N CYS A 250 -5.23 -1.95 -5.18
CA CYS A 250 -4.36 -2.83 -4.40
C CYS A 250 -4.73 -4.29 -4.66
N PRO A 251 -3.76 -5.17 -4.91
CA PRO A 251 -4.04 -6.60 -5.00
C PRO A 251 -4.51 -7.11 -3.64
N VAL A 252 -5.59 -7.90 -3.64
CA VAL A 252 -6.00 -8.62 -2.44
C VAL A 252 -5.00 -9.77 -2.16
N PRO A 253 -4.97 -10.31 -0.94
CA PRO A 253 -4.07 -11.42 -0.62
C PRO A 253 -4.27 -12.62 -1.55
N PRO A 254 -3.20 -13.29 -1.99
CA PRO A 254 -3.26 -14.61 -2.54
C PRO A 254 -4.04 -15.57 -1.64
N VAL A 255 -4.64 -16.60 -2.20
CA VAL A 255 -5.48 -17.55 -1.42
C VAL A 255 -4.68 -18.14 -0.25
N GLY A 256 -3.41 -18.50 -0.48
CA GLY A 256 -2.50 -19.06 0.53
C GLY A 256 -2.07 -18.08 1.63
N ASN A 257 -2.25 -16.77 1.41
CA ASN A 257 -1.86 -15.74 2.38
C ASN A 257 -2.99 -15.35 3.34
N ARG A 258 -3.95 -16.22 3.57
CA ARG A 258 -5.00 -16.05 4.58
C ARG A 258 -4.67 -16.91 5.79
N LEU A 259 -4.15 -16.27 6.84
CA LEU A 259 -3.73 -16.94 8.06
C LEU A 259 -4.95 -17.28 8.93
N ASP A 260 -5.04 -18.54 9.38
CA ASP A 260 -5.94 -18.94 10.46
C ASP A 260 -5.29 -18.60 11.82
N LEU A 261 -5.00 -17.33 11.99
CA LEU A 261 -4.33 -16.74 13.14
C LEU A 261 -4.86 -15.34 13.36
N ALA A 262 -5.17 -14.96 14.60
CA ALA A 262 -5.48 -13.58 14.95
C ALA A 262 -4.19 -12.75 15.07
N VAL A 263 -3.90 -11.92 14.08
CA VAL A 263 -2.77 -11.00 14.11
C VAL A 263 -3.18 -9.70 14.81
N THR A 264 -3.22 -9.74 16.15
CA THR A 264 -3.58 -8.59 17.00
C THR A 264 -2.39 -7.64 17.20
N ALA A 265 -1.73 -7.26 16.11
CA ALA A 265 -0.61 -6.33 16.05
C ALA A 265 -0.69 -5.47 14.78
N GLY A 266 0.04 -4.35 14.74
CA GLY A 266 0.10 -3.46 13.59
C GLY A 266 -1.11 -2.55 13.41
N GLU A 267 -1.30 -2.04 12.19
CA GLU A 267 -2.35 -1.09 11.83
C GLU A 267 -3.72 -1.78 11.73
N LYS A 268 -4.77 -1.09 12.21
CA LYS A 268 -6.16 -1.56 12.24
C LYS A 268 -7.01 -0.88 11.17
N ARG A 269 -7.18 0.42 11.31
CA ARG A 269 -8.05 1.27 10.48
C ARG A 269 -7.51 2.68 10.37
N ARG A 270 -7.96 3.39 9.35
CA ARG A 270 -7.82 4.84 9.27
C ARG A 270 -8.77 5.47 10.28
N GLY A 271 -8.23 6.24 11.23
CA GLY A 271 -9.04 7.09 12.11
C GLY A 271 -9.60 8.28 11.34
N VAL A 272 -10.82 8.67 11.66
CA VAL A 272 -11.52 9.81 11.07
C VAL A 272 -12.09 10.66 12.19
N HIS A 273 -11.87 11.99 12.13
CA HIS A 273 -12.57 12.92 12.99
C HIS A 273 -14.06 12.93 12.64
N ALA A 274 -14.89 12.88 13.69
CA ALA A 274 -16.35 13.01 13.56
C ALA A 274 -16.77 14.44 13.19
#